data_617255246a98f3a45f1c2d84efe61155
#
_entry.id   617255246a98f3a45f1c2d84efe61155
#
_cell.length_a   1.000
_cell.length_b   1.000
_cell.length_c   1.000
_cell.angle_alpha   90.00
_cell.angle_beta   90.00
_cell.angle_gamma   90.00
#
_symmetry.space_group_name_H-M   'P 1'
#
loop_
_entity.id
_entity.type
_entity.pdbx_description
1 polymer ?
#
loop_
_entity_poly.entity_id
_entity_poly.type
_entity_poly.pdbx_seq_one_letter_code
_entity_poly.pdbx_strand_id
1 'polypeptide(L)'
;MKFCFVEDHRADYPVRVLCAALAVSPSGFYAWRSRPESVRTVENRTLLEQIRQVHADSGGRYGSPRVHAALQSRSIRVGRSRVERLMRCHGVRALVARPRRVNTTDSCHPFPIAPNLLQRQFTATAPNRIWLADITYLPTGEGWLYLAAVMDLHTRKIVGWSMRDHLRAEGALAALQMAVQRQKPGPGLIQHSDRGVQYACGDYVAALEKAGIMPSMSRRGNCLDNAPMESFFHTLKTELVHHRHYGTHDQARRDVFAYIEGFYNRKRLHSALGYRTPQEIELRAA
;
A
#
# COMPACT_ATOMS: atom_id res chain seq x y z
N MET A 1 -33.96 -19.79 5.33
CA MET A 1 -34.89 -19.15 4.38
C MET A 1 -36.37 -19.37 4.71
N LYS A 2 -36.92 -20.61 4.74
CA LYS A 2 -38.34 -20.82 4.96
C LYS A 2 -38.89 -20.23 6.27
N PHE A 3 -38.23 -20.44 7.40
CA PHE A 3 -38.66 -19.90 8.70
C PHE A 3 -38.54 -18.36 8.80
N CYS A 4 -37.58 -17.74 8.12
CA CYS A 4 -37.51 -16.26 8.04
C CYS A 4 -38.73 -15.72 7.32
N PHE A 5 -39.13 -16.34 6.18
CA PHE A 5 -40.34 -15.96 5.45
C PHE A 5 -41.61 -16.06 6.32
N VAL A 6 -41.73 -17.15 7.12
CA VAL A 6 -42.85 -17.27 8.07
C VAL A 6 -42.83 -16.17 9.10
N GLU A 7 -41.66 -15.77 9.65
CA GLU A 7 -41.53 -14.68 10.63
C GLU A 7 -41.91 -13.32 10.02
N ASP A 8 -41.44 -13.06 8.79
CA ASP A 8 -41.70 -11.79 8.10
C ASP A 8 -43.19 -11.58 7.77
N HIS A 9 -43.93 -12.66 7.56
CA HIS A 9 -45.36 -12.60 7.11
C HIS A 9 -46.37 -13.06 8.15
N ARG A 10 -45.97 -13.36 9.39
CA ARG A 10 -46.85 -13.82 10.47
C ARG A 10 -47.86 -12.78 10.97
N ALA A 11 -47.67 -11.53 10.65
CA ALA A 11 -48.62 -10.47 10.93
C ALA A 11 -49.81 -10.51 9.97
N ASP A 12 -49.58 -10.95 8.72
CA ASP A 12 -50.57 -10.94 7.65
C ASP A 12 -51.32 -12.27 7.55
N TYR A 13 -50.66 -13.40 7.90
CA TYR A 13 -51.24 -14.74 7.74
C TYR A 13 -50.95 -15.63 8.96
N PRO A 14 -51.88 -16.56 9.32
CA PRO A 14 -51.67 -17.51 10.40
C PRO A 14 -50.40 -18.38 10.17
N VAL A 15 -49.54 -18.53 11.18
CA VAL A 15 -48.31 -19.31 11.11
C VAL A 15 -48.56 -20.74 10.59
N ARG A 16 -49.67 -21.37 10.97
CA ARG A 16 -50.04 -22.72 10.51
C ARG A 16 -50.18 -22.76 8.98
N VAL A 17 -50.83 -21.76 8.39
CA VAL A 17 -51.03 -21.67 6.93
C VAL A 17 -49.73 -21.50 6.20
N LEU A 18 -48.88 -20.57 6.69
CA LEU A 18 -47.56 -20.32 6.11
C LEU A 18 -46.67 -21.57 6.19
N CYS A 19 -46.66 -22.26 7.35
CA CYS A 19 -45.91 -23.48 7.51
C CYS A 19 -46.39 -24.61 6.59
N ALA A 20 -47.70 -24.77 6.40
CA ALA A 20 -48.28 -25.75 5.49
C ALA A 20 -47.86 -25.44 4.04
N ALA A 21 -48.00 -24.20 3.59
CA ALA A 21 -47.63 -23.76 2.25
C ALA A 21 -46.15 -23.99 1.93
N LEU A 22 -45.28 -23.82 2.94
CA LEU A 22 -43.84 -23.98 2.79
C LEU A 22 -43.34 -25.39 3.11
N ALA A 23 -44.24 -26.33 3.44
CA ALA A 23 -43.93 -27.71 3.86
C ALA A 23 -42.87 -27.75 5.00
N VAL A 24 -43.14 -27.02 6.09
CA VAL A 24 -42.35 -27.01 7.33
C VAL A 24 -43.26 -27.20 8.54
N SER A 25 -42.71 -27.71 9.66
CA SER A 25 -43.54 -27.94 10.84
C SER A 25 -43.68 -26.63 11.66
N PRO A 26 -44.91 -26.32 12.17
CA PRO A 26 -45.09 -25.19 13.08
C PRO A 26 -44.20 -25.27 14.35
N SER A 27 -44.05 -26.49 14.92
CA SER A 27 -43.18 -26.74 16.07
C SER A 27 -41.72 -26.43 15.75
N GLY A 28 -41.25 -26.79 14.53
CA GLY A 28 -39.94 -26.46 14.04
C GLY A 28 -39.71 -24.93 13.89
N PHE A 29 -40.77 -24.22 13.46
CA PHE A 29 -40.71 -22.75 13.40
C PHE A 29 -40.59 -22.14 14.78
N TYR A 30 -41.40 -22.53 15.77
CA TYR A 30 -41.33 -21.99 17.11
C TYR A 30 -40.01 -22.36 17.81
N ALA A 31 -39.49 -23.57 17.63
CA ALA A 31 -38.18 -23.98 18.13
C ALA A 31 -37.02 -23.16 17.47
N TRP A 32 -37.16 -22.88 16.16
CA TRP A 32 -36.19 -22.00 15.47
C TRP A 32 -36.26 -20.57 16.02
N ARG A 33 -37.47 -20.04 16.23
CA ARG A 33 -37.70 -18.68 16.73
C ARG A 33 -37.22 -18.46 18.17
N SER A 34 -37.42 -19.45 19.03
CA SER A 34 -36.99 -19.40 20.45
C SER A 34 -35.50 -19.74 20.64
N ARG A 35 -34.84 -20.25 19.58
CA ARG A 35 -33.43 -20.63 19.69
C ARG A 35 -32.55 -19.40 19.89
N PRO A 36 -31.74 -19.34 20.95
CA PRO A 36 -30.76 -18.26 21.11
C PRO A 36 -29.76 -18.27 19.96
N GLU A 37 -29.22 -17.09 19.66
CA GLU A 37 -28.15 -16.97 18.69
C GLU A 37 -26.99 -17.91 19.03
N SER A 38 -26.43 -18.58 18.02
CA SER A 38 -25.27 -19.44 18.26
C SER A 38 -24.08 -18.61 18.75
N VAL A 39 -23.27 -19.20 19.64
CA VAL A 39 -22.00 -18.58 20.11
C VAL A 39 -21.18 -18.07 18.92
N ARG A 40 -21.13 -18.86 17.84
CA ARG A 40 -20.41 -18.49 16.61
C ARG A 40 -21.01 -17.25 15.93
N THR A 41 -22.31 -17.02 16.01
CA THR A 41 -22.96 -15.84 15.44
C THR A 41 -22.58 -14.59 16.24
N VAL A 42 -22.62 -14.69 17.55
CA VAL A 42 -22.21 -13.60 18.45
C VAL A 42 -20.72 -13.26 18.24
N GLU A 43 -19.84 -14.27 18.25
CA GLU A 43 -18.42 -14.09 17.96
C GLU A 43 -18.16 -13.45 16.58
N ASN A 44 -18.93 -13.83 15.55
CA ASN A 44 -18.77 -13.26 14.24
C ASN A 44 -19.19 -11.77 14.21
N ARG A 45 -20.18 -11.38 15.00
CA ARG A 45 -20.61 -9.97 15.13
C ARG A 45 -19.48 -9.14 15.74
N THR A 46 -18.94 -9.56 16.88
CA THR A 46 -17.80 -8.89 17.53
C THR A 46 -16.57 -8.84 16.61
N LEU A 47 -16.26 -9.96 15.95
CA LEU A 47 -15.14 -10.00 15.02
C LEU A 47 -15.35 -9.06 13.82
N LEU A 48 -16.57 -8.93 13.31
CA LEU A 48 -16.89 -8.00 12.23
C LEU A 48 -16.67 -6.55 12.63
N GLU A 49 -17.01 -6.18 13.86
CA GLU A 49 -16.73 -4.84 14.41
C GLU A 49 -15.22 -4.57 14.43
N GLN A 50 -14.41 -5.52 14.89
CA GLN A 50 -12.95 -5.41 14.86
C GLN A 50 -12.39 -5.32 13.44
N ILE A 51 -12.93 -6.08 12.50
CA ILE A 51 -12.57 -6.01 11.07
C ILE A 51 -12.87 -4.62 10.51
N ARG A 52 -14.06 -4.07 10.80
CA ARG A 52 -14.47 -2.71 10.36
C ARG A 52 -13.57 -1.63 10.96
N GLN A 53 -13.20 -1.77 12.23
CA GLN A 53 -12.29 -0.83 12.89
C GLN A 53 -10.91 -0.84 12.21
N VAL A 54 -10.30 -2.01 12.02
CA VAL A 54 -9.00 -2.15 11.33
C VAL A 54 -9.07 -1.58 9.90
N HIS A 55 -10.17 -1.86 9.19
CA HIS A 55 -10.37 -1.35 7.84
C HIS A 55 -10.50 0.18 7.82
N ALA A 56 -11.24 0.77 8.76
CA ALA A 56 -11.37 2.22 8.93
C ALA A 56 -10.03 2.88 9.31
N ASP A 57 -9.28 2.30 10.26
CA ASP A 57 -7.96 2.79 10.68
C ASP A 57 -6.96 2.85 9.52
N SER A 58 -7.10 1.95 8.55
CA SER A 58 -6.31 1.96 7.32
C SER A 58 -6.85 2.92 6.25
N GLY A 59 -7.97 3.60 6.50
CA GLY A 59 -8.68 4.42 5.52
C GLY A 59 -9.22 3.61 4.33
N GLY A 60 -9.71 2.39 4.59
CA GLY A 60 -10.25 1.51 3.55
C GLY A 60 -9.22 0.80 2.67
N ARG A 61 -7.93 0.91 3.00
CA ARG A 61 -6.82 0.40 2.16
C ARG A 61 -6.53 -1.08 2.33
N TYR A 62 -6.91 -1.68 3.48
CA TYR A 62 -6.54 -3.05 3.80
C TYR A 62 -7.56 -4.08 3.27
N GLY A 63 -7.08 -5.03 2.48
CA GLY A 63 -7.78 -6.26 2.17
C GLY A 63 -7.59 -7.33 3.26
N SER A 64 -8.25 -8.48 3.10
CA SER A 64 -8.26 -9.55 4.11
C SER A 64 -6.88 -10.00 4.62
N PRO A 65 -5.79 -10.03 3.81
CA PRO A 65 -4.48 -10.42 4.35
C PRO A 65 -3.92 -9.43 5.38
N ARG A 66 -4.03 -8.11 5.10
CA ARG A 66 -3.56 -7.07 6.04
C ARG A 66 -4.49 -6.91 7.23
N VAL A 67 -5.81 -7.03 7.04
CA VAL A 67 -6.78 -7.04 8.14
C VAL A 67 -6.50 -8.21 9.08
N HIS A 68 -6.26 -9.42 8.55
CA HIS A 68 -5.90 -10.58 9.36
C HIS A 68 -4.60 -10.35 10.15
N ALA A 69 -3.55 -9.85 9.52
CA ALA A 69 -2.28 -9.55 10.20
C ALA A 69 -2.46 -8.48 11.29
N ALA A 70 -3.25 -7.43 11.04
CA ALA A 70 -3.56 -6.41 12.04
C ALA A 70 -4.40 -6.93 13.21
N LEU A 71 -5.31 -7.89 12.99
CA LEU A 71 -6.04 -8.56 14.05
C LEU A 71 -5.10 -9.42 14.91
N GLN A 72 -4.18 -10.14 14.29
CA GLN A 72 -3.17 -10.94 15.00
C GLN A 72 -2.26 -10.05 15.87
N SER A 73 -1.84 -8.88 15.41
CA SER A 73 -1.05 -7.93 16.21
C SER A 73 -1.83 -7.36 17.40
N ARG A 74 -3.18 -7.38 17.36
CA ARG A 74 -4.07 -7.04 18.45
C ARG A 74 -4.41 -8.26 19.35
N SER A 75 -3.68 -9.36 19.22
CA SER A 75 -3.91 -10.62 19.94
C SER A 75 -5.26 -11.31 19.66
N ILE A 76 -5.94 -10.95 18.55
CA ILE A 76 -7.18 -11.57 18.12
C ILE A 76 -6.84 -12.78 17.26
N ARG A 77 -6.98 -13.98 17.82
CA ARG A 77 -6.72 -15.26 17.14
C ARG A 77 -7.89 -15.63 16.24
N VAL A 78 -7.71 -15.51 14.94
CA VAL A 78 -8.73 -15.85 13.92
C VAL A 78 -8.06 -16.41 12.67
N GLY A 79 -8.69 -17.34 11.98
CA GLY A 79 -8.20 -17.84 10.70
C GLY A 79 -8.48 -16.84 9.55
N ARG A 80 -7.52 -16.72 8.62
CA ARG A 80 -7.64 -15.82 7.46
C ARG A 80 -8.92 -16.02 6.65
N SER A 81 -9.31 -17.28 6.40
CA SER A 81 -10.54 -17.60 5.66
C SER A 81 -11.81 -17.10 6.35
N ARG A 82 -11.83 -17.07 7.70
CA ARG A 82 -12.98 -16.51 8.46
C ARG A 82 -13.06 -15.00 8.25
N VAL A 83 -11.93 -14.30 8.31
CA VAL A 83 -11.83 -12.84 8.05
C VAL A 83 -12.28 -12.53 6.61
N GLU A 84 -11.75 -13.24 5.61
CA GLU A 84 -12.10 -13.05 4.21
C GLU A 84 -13.59 -13.26 3.95
N ARG A 85 -14.18 -14.33 4.52
CA ARG A 85 -15.61 -14.61 4.40
C ARG A 85 -16.46 -13.50 5.02
N LEU A 86 -16.13 -13.03 6.23
CA LEU A 86 -16.86 -11.94 6.88
C LEU A 86 -16.76 -10.64 6.09
N MET A 87 -15.57 -10.27 5.63
CA MET A 87 -15.39 -9.09 4.78
C MET A 87 -16.25 -9.17 3.51
N ARG A 88 -16.22 -10.32 2.83
CA ARG A 88 -17.02 -10.54 1.60
C ARG A 88 -18.52 -10.48 1.86
N CYS A 89 -19.03 -11.17 2.90
CA CYS A 89 -20.46 -11.21 3.22
C CYS A 89 -21.00 -9.83 3.62
N HIS A 90 -20.19 -8.97 4.20
CA HIS A 90 -20.60 -7.65 4.69
C HIS A 90 -20.08 -6.49 3.82
N GLY A 91 -19.63 -6.78 2.60
CA GLY A 91 -19.23 -5.75 1.63
C GLY A 91 -17.99 -4.93 2.01
N VAL A 92 -17.18 -5.38 2.98
CA VAL A 92 -15.94 -4.71 3.36
C VAL A 92 -14.87 -5.00 2.30
N ARG A 93 -14.53 -4.00 1.48
CA ARG A 93 -13.62 -4.13 0.34
C ARG A 93 -12.48 -3.12 0.42
N ALA A 94 -11.26 -3.56 0.10
CA ALA A 94 -10.12 -2.66 -0.03
C ALA A 94 -10.27 -1.75 -1.26
N LEU A 95 -9.60 -0.61 -1.21
CA LEU A 95 -9.42 0.26 -2.39
C LEU A 95 -8.67 -0.52 -3.47
N VAL A 96 -9.19 -0.48 -4.70
CA VAL A 96 -8.62 -1.15 -5.88
C VAL A 96 -8.44 -0.13 -6.99
N ALA A 97 -7.29 -0.13 -7.65
CA ALA A 97 -7.07 0.69 -8.83
C ALA A 97 -7.57 -0.01 -10.10
N ARG A 98 -8.07 0.78 -11.03
CA ARG A 98 -8.20 0.32 -12.42
C ARG A 98 -6.82 0.36 -13.07
N PRO A 99 -6.38 -0.70 -13.76
CA PRO A 99 -5.08 -0.70 -14.43
C PRO A 99 -5.03 0.40 -15.49
N ARG A 100 -4.06 1.29 -15.37
CA ARG A 100 -3.76 2.32 -16.35
C ARG A 100 -2.27 2.22 -16.69
N ARG A 101 -1.96 1.90 -17.92
CA ARG A 101 -0.57 1.75 -18.38
C ARG A 101 -0.13 3.06 -19.02
N VAL A 102 0.91 3.68 -18.49
CA VAL A 102 1.56 4.86 -19.10
C VAL A 102 3.07 4.64 -19.06
N ASN A 103 3.73 4.82 -20.19
CA ASN A 103 5.18 4.68 -20.33
C ASN A 103 5.82 6.07 -20.32
N THR A 104 6.83 6.33 -19.48
CA THR A 104 7.29 7.70 -19.17
C THR A 104 8.79 7.90 -19.12
N THR A 105 9.61 6.86 -19.23
CA THR A 105 11.06 6.99 -19.14
C THR A 105 11.64 7.23 -20.52
N ASP A 106 12.25 8.40 -20.74
CA ASP A 106 13.15 8.64 -21.85
C ASP A 106 14.58 8.23 -21.46
N SER A 107 15.03 7.10 -22.01
CA SER A 107 16.37 6.55 -21.79
C SER A 107 17.34 6.86 -22.93
N CYS A 108 16.99 7.79 -23.84
CA CYS A 108 17.80 8.14 -25.01
C CYS A 108 18.55 9.45 -24.74
N HIS A 109 19.68 9.40 -24.05
CA HIS A 109 20.51 10.57 -23.73
C HIS A 109 22.02 10.21 -23.83
N PRO A 110 22.92 11.19 -24.06
CA PRO A 110 24.36 10.99 -24.24
C PRO A 110 25.18 10.80 -22.95
N PHE A 111 24.54 10.88 -21.77
CA PHE A 111 25.25 10.79 -20.50
C PHE A 111 25.75 9.36 -20.22
N PRO A 112 26.87 9.21 -19.48
CA PRO A 112 27.40 7.93 -19.05
C PRO A 112 26.38 7.12 -18.25
N ILE A 113 26.31 5.82 -18.49
CA ILE A 113 25.42 4.90 -17.80
C ILE A 113 26.19 4.07 -16.81
N ALA A 114 25.81 4.11 -15.52
CA ALA A 114 26.40 3.28 -14.50
C ALA A 114 26.04 1.78 -14.69
N PRO A 115 26.93 0.83 -14.31
CA PRO A 115 26.63 -0.59 -14.40
C PRO A 115 25.48 -0.99 -13.49
N ASN A 116 24.72 -2.04 -13.89
CA ASN A 116 23.68 -2.60 -13.02
C ASN A 116 24.29 -3.50 -11.96
N LEU A 117 24.45 -2.98 -10.75
CA LEU A 117 25.04 -3.70 -9.61
C LEU A 117 24.02 -4.59 -8.90
N LEU A 118 22.71 -4.28 -9.01
CA LEU A 118 21.67 -5.04 -8.32
C LEU A 118 21.30 -6.36 -8.99
N GLN A 119 21.31 -6.42 -10.32
CA GLN A 119 20.97 -7.63 -11.10
C GLN A 119 19.65 -8.30 -10.62
N ARG A 120 18.65 -7.50 -10.23
CA ARG A 120 17.36 -7.94 -9.64
C ARG A 120 17.46 -8.63 -8.27
N GLN A 121 18.57 -8.51 -7.57
CA GLN A 121 18.68 -8.96 -6.19
C GLN A 121 18.08 -7.89 -5.27
N PHE A 122 16.76 -7.98 -5.02
CA PHE A 122 16.03 -7.01 -4.22
C PHE A 122 16.00 -7.34 -2.72
N THR A 123 17.13 -7.82 -2.23
CA THR A 123 17.38 -8.09 -0.81
C THR A 123 18.61 -7.31 -0.34
N ALA A 124 18.47 -6.58 0.77
CA ALA A 124 19.57 -5.91 1.42
C ALA A 124 19.75 -6.49 2.83
N THR A 125 20.98 -6.68 3.26
CA THR A 125 21.31 -7.31 4.56
C THR A 125 21.05 -6.38 5.75
N ALA A 126 21.11 -5.08 5.54
CA ALA A 126 20.89 -4.06 6.56
C ALA A 126 20.32 -2.77 5.92
N PRO A 127 19.75 -1.85 6.72
CA PRO A 127 19.40 -0.51 6.26
C PRO A 127 20.60 0.24 5.67
N ASN A 128 20.32 1.15 4.76
CA ASN A 128 21.33 2.02 4.14
C ASN A 128 22.47 1.27 3.41
N ARG A 129 22.17 0.09 2.85
CA ARG A 129 23.06 -0.63 1.95
C ARG A 129 22.68 -0.45 0.49
N ILE A 130 21.40 -0.40 0.22
CA ILE A 130 20.87 -0.24 -1.13
C ILE A 130 19.69 0.72 -1.06
N TRP A 131 19.75 1.82 -1.79
CA TRP A 131 18.63 2.71 -2.04
C TRP A 131 18.16 2.57 -3.47
N LEU A 132 16.86 2.64 -3.66
CA LEU A 132 16.21 2.69 -4.97
C LEU A 132 15.63 4.07 -5.17
N ALA A 133 15.81 4.65 -6.35
CA ALA A 133 15.27 5.95 -6.70
C ALA A 133 14.46 5.87 -8.00
N ASP A 134 13.37 6.65 -8.06
CA ASP A 134 12.54 6.76 -9.24
C ASP A 134 11.63 8.00 -9.16
N ILE A 135 11.07 8.40 -10.30
CA ILE A 135 10.16 9.55 -10.42
C ILE A 135 8.82 9.08 -10.98
N THR A 136 7.75 9.55 -10.35
CA THR A 136 6.40 9.39 -10.89
C THR A 136 5.71 10.74 -11.02
N TYR A 137 4.61 10.79 -11.75
CA TYR A 137 3.79 11.99 -11.92
C TYR A 137 2.37 11.76 -11.41
N LEU A 138 1.78 12.85 -10.92
CA LEU A 138 0.46 12.92 -10.32
C LEU A 138 -0.35 13.98 -11.09
N PRO A 139 -1.58 13.65 -11.54
CA PRO A 139 -2.41 14.62 -12.23
C PRO A 139 -3.01 15.63 -11.25
N THR A 140 -2.97 16.90 -11.61
CA THR A 140 -3.66 17.99 -10.91
C THR A 140 -4.35 18.93 -11.90
N GLY A 141 -5.22 19.81 -11.42
CA GLY A 141 -5.83 20.85 -12.25
C GLY A 141 -4.82 21.91 -12.79
N GLU A 142 -3.67 22.04 -12.12
CA GLU A 142 -2.56 22.91 -12.54
C GLU A 142 -1.54 22.21 -13.43
N GLY A 143 -1.80 20.96 -13.86
CA GLY A 143 -0.89 20.15 -14.67
C GLY A 143 -0.27 19.00 -13.86
N TRP A 144 0.86 18.48 -14.38
CA TRP A 144 1.56 17.37 -13.76
C TRP A 144 2.39 17.84 -12.55
N LEU A 145 2.25 17.14 -11.44
CA LEU A 145 3.16 17.24 -10.30
C LEU A 145 4.07 16.00 -10.28
N TYR A 146 5.38 16.20 -10.30
CA TYR A 146 6.37 15.13 -10.33
C TYR A 146 6.86 14.82 -8.91
N LEU A 147 6.78 13.55 -8.52
CA LEU A 147 7.27 13.05 -7.25
C LEU A 147 8.52 12.21 -7.50
N ALA A 148 9.69 12.73 -7.09
CA ALA A 148 10.91 11.95 -6.95
C ALA A 148 10.95 11.32 -5.55
N ALA A 149 11.30 10.04 -5.45
CA ALA A 149 11.38 9.32 -4.18
C ALA A 149 12.61 8.42 -4.11
N VAL A 150 13.16 8.28 -2.90
CA VAL A 150 14.26 7.37 -2.55
C VAL A 150 13.77 6.40 -1.50
N MET A 151 13.88 5.11 -1.75
CA MET A 151 13.47 4.02 -0.86
C MET A 151 14.70 3.26 -0.36
N ASP A 152 14.78 3.01 0.93
CA ASP A 152 15.68 2.00 1.47
C ASP A 152 15.15 0.59 1.17
N LEU A 153 15.96 -0.23 0.52
CA LEU A 153 15.52 -1.55 0.05
C LEU A 153 15.29 -2.54 1.19
N HIS A 154 16.02 -2.44 2.30
CA HIS A 154 15.87 -3.33 3.44
C HIS A 154 14.57 -3.06 4.21
N THR A 155 14.34 -1.80 4.56
CA THR A 155 13.20 -1.37 5.37
C THR A 155 11.96 -1.09 4.56
N ARG A 156 12.08 -0.90 3.23
CA ARG A 156 11.03 -0.38 2.34
C ARG A 156 10.55 1.03 2.69
N LYS A 157 11.27 1.73 3.56
CA LYS A 157 10.97 3.10 3.97
C LYS A 157 11.28 4.08 2.84
N ILE A 158 10.42 5.04 2.62
CA ILE A 158 10.75 6.21 1.79
C ILE A 158 11.57 7.15 2.65
N VAL A 159 12.87 7.19 2.39
CA VAL A 159 13.86 7.93 3.18
C VAL A 159 14.06 9.36 2.69
N GLY A 160 13.77 9.61 1.41
CA GLY A 160 13.79 10.94 0.82
C GLY A 160 12.76 11.08 -0.29
N TRP A 161 12.23 12.28 -0.46
CA TRP A 161 11.28 12.58 -1.52
C TRP A 161 11.21 14.09 -1.80
N SER A 162 10.78 14.44 -3.00
CA SER A 162 10.60 15.82 -3.44
C SER A 162 9.46 15.89 -4.44
N MET A 163 8.72 16.99 -4.46
CA MET A 163 7.66 17.23 -5.43
C MET A 163 7.89 18.54 -6.17
N ARG A 164 7.92 18.50 -7.52
CA ARG A 164 8.12 19.63 -8.41
C ARG A 164 7.06 19.66 -9.51
N ASP A 165 6.84 20.84 -10.06
CA ASP A 165 5.98 21.08 -11.23
C ASP A 165 6.68 20.80 -12.57
N HIS A 166 7.94 20.39 -12.53
CA HIS A 166 8.78 20.09 -13.69
C HIS A 166 9.59 18.80 -13.48
N LEU A 167 10.00 18.16 -14.58
CA LEU A 167 10.76 16.91 -14.60
C LEU A 167 12.29 17.16 -14.77
N ARG A 168 12.84 18.16 -14.11
CA ARG A 168 14.29 18.44 -14.12
C ARG A 168 14.99 17.64 -13.00
N ALA A 169 16.33 17.59 -13.08
CA ALA A 169 17.17 16.84 -12.14
C ALA A 169 17.09 17.38 -10.69
N GLU A 170 16.75 18.66 -10.49
CA GLU A 170 16.63 19.28 -9.16
C GLU A 170 15.64 18.55 -8.24
N GLY A 171 14.59 17.95 -8.82
CA GLY A 171 13.63 17.13 -8.05
C GLY A 171 14.28 15.87 -7.50
N ALA A 172 14.99 15.12 -8.33
CA ALA A 172 15.72 13.92 -7.91
C ALA A 172 16.83 14.26 -6.91
N LEU A 173 17.57 15.34 -7.16
CA LEU A 173 18.64 15.82 -6.28
C LEU A 173 18.11 16.22 -4.90
N ALA A 174 17.00 16.94 -4.82
CA ALA A 174 16.36 17.29 -3.55
C ALA A 174 15.89 16.06 -2.76
N ALA A 175 15.38 15.03 -3.43
CA ALA A 175 15.00 13.77 -2.80
C ALA A 175 16.23 13.02 -2.24
N LEU A 176 17.34 12.98 -3.00
CA LEU A 176 18.61 12.41 -2.56
C LEU A 176 19.17 13.17 -1.35
N GLN A 177 19.22 14.49 -1.40
CA GLN A 177 19.71 15.34 -0.31
C GLN A 177 18.92 15.12 0.98
N MET A 178 17.59 15.04 0.89
CA MET A 178 16.73 14.70 2.03
C MET A 178 17.08 13.33 2.61
N ALA A 179 17.27 12.32 1.75
CA ALA A 179 17.62 10.97 2.17
C ALA A 179 18.96 10.94 2.91
N VAL A 180 20.00 11.58 2.34
CA VAL A 180 21.34 11.66 2.94
C VAL A 180 21.32 12.40 4.29
N GLN A 181 20.60 13.52 4.38
CA GLN A 181 20.48 14.28 5.64
C GLN A 181 19.78 13.50 6.75
N ARG A 182 18.73 12.76 6.39
CA ARG A 182 17.93 12.01 7.36
C ARG A 182 18.61 10.72 7.83
N GLN A 183 19.22 9.99 6.89
CA GLN A 183 19.75 8.65 7.16
C GLN A 183 21.23 8.62 7.50
N LYS A 184 21.99 9.64 7.08
CA LYS A 184 23.44 9.75 7.29
C LYS A 184 24.15 8.43 6.97
N PRO A 185 24.01 7.90 5.75
CA PRO A 185 24.50 6.57 5.41
C PRO A 185 26.01 6.50 5.55
N GLY A 186 26.51 5.35 5.98
CA GLY A 186 27.93 5.04 5.93
C GLY A 186 28.42 4.76 4.51
N PRO A 187 29.73 4.60 4.31
CA PRO A 187 30.32 4.31 3.00
C PRO A 187 29.81 2.96 2.44
N GLY A 188 29.81 2.84 1.11
CA GLY A 188 29.44 1.63 0.41
C GLY A 188 27.94 1.45 0.14
N LEU A 189 27.13 2.49 0.38
CA LEU A 189 25.74 2.51 -0.07
C LEU A 189 25.68 2.51 -1.60
N ILE A 190 24.84 1.63 -2.16
CA ILE A 190 24.52 1.60 -3.59
C ILE A 190 23.18 2.33 -3.80
N GLN A 191 23.16 3.30 -4.72
CA GLN A 191 21.90 3.86 -5.17
C GLN A 191 21.58 3.40 -6.57
N HIS A 192 20.44 2.71 -6.72
CA HIS A 192 19.95 2.21 -7.98
C HIS A 192 18.77 3.05 -8.50
N SER A 193 18.81 3.40 -9.79
CA SER A 193 17.75 4.13 -10.49
C SER A 193 17.48 3.53 -11.87
N ASP A 194 16.46 4.04 -12.54
CA ASP A 194 16.31 3.85 -13.98
C ASP A 194 17.40 4.66 -14.73
N ARG A 195 17.38 4.59 -16.09
CA ARG A 195 18.29 5.35 -16.96
C ARG A 195 17.72 6.73 -17.35
N GLY A 196 16.89 7.32 -16.51
CA GLY A 196 16.38 8.66 -16.77
C GLY A 196 17.51 9.71 -16.75
N VAL A 197 17.42 10.70 -17.62
CA VAL A 197 18.38 11.81 -17.72
C VAL A 197 18.63 12.49 -16.39
N GLN A 198 17.65 12.50 -15.50
CA GLN A 198 17.70 13.12 -14.17
C GLN A 198 18.73 12.44 -13.25
N TYR A 199 18.96 11.15 -13.43
CA TYR A 199 19.89 10.35 -12.65
C TYR A 199 21.28 10.25 -13.28
N ALA A 200 21.37 10.45 -14.61
CA ALA A 200 22.64 10.39 -15.34
C ALA A 200 23.34 11.76 -15.47
N CYS A 201 22.67 12.86 -15.11
CA CYS A 201 23.26 14.20 -15.21
C CYS A 201 24.40 14.40 -14.22
N GLY A 202 25.37 15.27 -14.58
CA GLY A 202 26.57 15.53 -13.81
C GLY A 202 26.31 15.98 -12.38
N ASP A 203 25.32 16.83 -12.15
CA ASP A 203 24.99 17.34 -10.80
C ASP A 203 24.53 16.22 -9.84
N TYR A 204 23.75 15.27 -10.39
CA TYR A 204 23.28 14.13 -9.58
C TYR A 204 24.42 13.16 -9.27
N VAL A 205 25.26 12.86 -10.26
CA VAL A 205 26.44 12.00 -10.09
C VAL A 205 27.41 12.61 -9.10
N ALA A 206 27.72 13.91 -9.22
CA ALA A 206 28.56 14.63 -8.29
C ALA A 206 28.02 14.62 -6.84
N ALA A 207 26.69 14.70 -6.67
CA ALA A 207 26.07 14.59 -5.36
C ALA A 207 26.21 13.20 -4.73
N LEU A 208 26.11 12.13 -5.54
CA LEU A 208 26.38 10.75 -5.10
C LEU A 208 27.83 10.57 -4.68
N GLU A 209 28.77 11.02 -5.50
CA GLU A 209 30.20 10.95 -5.22
C GLU A 209 30.56 11.71 -3.92
N LYS A 210 30.05 12.93 -3.75
CA LYS A 210 30.23 13.71 -2.53
C LYS A 210 29.70 13.00 -1.28
N ALA A 211 28.65 12.22 -1.41
CA ALA A 211 28.06 11.44 -0.33
C ALA A 211 28.70 10.04 -0.16
N GLY A 212 29.68 9.66 -0.98
CA GLY A 212 30.31 8.34 -0.96
C GLY A 212 29.36 7.21 -1.39
N ILE A 213 28.38 7.52 -2.24
CA ILE A 213 27.33 6.59 -2.71
C ILE A 213 27.69 6.10 -4.09
N MET A 214 27.63 4.79 -4.30
CA MET A 214 27.90 4.15 -5.61
C MET A 214 26.66 4.17 -6.51
N PRO A 215 26.74 4.75 -7.72
CA PRO A 215 25.64 4.74 -8.67
C PRO A 215 25.45 3.34 -9.30
N SER A 216 24.20 2.97 -9.51
CA SER A 216 23.79 1.78 -10.25
C SER A 216 22.56 2.09 -11.09
N MET A 217 22.48 1.58 -12.32
CA MET A 217 21.35 1.87 -13.21
C MET A 217 20.76 0.59 -13.81
N SER A 218 19.45 0.61 -13.99
CA SER A 218 18.69 -0.45 -14.66
C SER A 218 19.18 -0.70 -16.08
N ARG A 219 18.90 -1.87 -16.64
CA ARG A 219 19.12 -2.14 -18.07
C ARG A 219 18.14 -1.37 -18.93
N ARG A 220 18.51 -1.05 -20.15
CA ARG A 220 17.66 -0.29 -21.10
C ARG A 220 16.31 -0.99 -21.32
N GLY A 221 15.22 -0.26 -21.15
CA GLY A 221 13.87 -0.77 -21.39
C GLY A 221 13.41 -1.87 -20.41
N ASN A 222 14.12 -2.07 -19.31
CA ASN A 222 13.80 -3.13 -18.36
C ASN A 222 13.27 -2.56 -17.04
N CYS A 223 11.96 -2.35 -17.00
CA CYS A 223 11.27 -1.83 -15.83
C CYS A 223 11.40 -2.73 -14.58
N LEU A 224 11.53 -4.05 -14.78
CA LEU A 224 11.67 -5.01 -13.67
C LEU A 224 12.97 -4.84 -12.87
N ASP A 225 13.93 -4.07 -13.36
CA ASP A 225 15.17 -3.81 -12.64
C ASP A 225 14.97 -2.82 -11.48
N ASN A 226 13.82 -2.11 -11.41
CA ASN A 226 13.43 -1.22 -10.30
C ASN A 226 12.05 -1.59 -9.68
N ALA A 227 11.69 -2.87 -9.74
CA ALA A 227 10.36 -3.37 -9.35
C ALA A 227 9.88 -2.93 -7.94
N PRO A 228 10.71 -2.79 -6.88
CA PRO A 228 10.22 -2.33 -5.59
C PRO A 228 9.75 -0.87 -5.60
N MET A 229 10.39 0.03 -6.38
CA MET A 229 9.93 1.41 -6.54
C MET A 229 8.65 1.48 -7.36
N GLU A 230 8.55 0.69 -8.44
CA GLU A 230 7.31 0.56 -9.21
C GLU A 230 6.15 0.08 -8.33
N SER A 231 6.40 -0.89 -7.47
CA SER A 231 5.42 -1.38 -6.49
C SER A 231 4.99 -0.30 -5.50
N PHE A 232 5.91 0.55 -5.04
CA PHE A 232 5.57 1.70 -4.20
C PHE A 232 4.67 2.70 -4.93
N PHE A 233 5.05 3.12 -6.12
CA PHE A 233 4.25 4.09 -6.88
C PHE A 233 2.89 3.52 -7.29
N HIS A 234 2.82 2.25 -7.67
CA HIS A 234 1.54 1.59 -7.88
C HIS A 234 0.67 1.63 -6.63
N THR A 235 1.26 1.35 -5.47
CA THR A 235 0.58 1.38 -4.18
C THR A 235 0.09 2.79 -3.84
N LEU A 236 0.93 3.81 -3.96
CA LEU A 236 0.57 5.21 -3.74
C LEU A 236 -0.60 5.64 -4.65
N LYS A 237 -0.51 5.31 -5.94
CA LYS A 237 -1.57 5.63 -6.91
C LYS A 237 -2.87 4.90 -6.59
N THR A 238 -2.80 3.62 -6.25
CA THR A 238 -3.97 2.79 -5.91
C THR A 238 -4.63 3.19 -4.59
N GLU A 239 -3.83 3.48 -3.57
CA GLU A 239 -4.34 3.71 -2.21
C GLU A 239 -4.70 5.19 -1.95
N LEU A 240 -4.25 6.12 -2.81
CA LEU A 240 -4.47 7.55 -2.65
C LEU A 240 -4.91 8.24 -3.96
N VAL A 241 -4.04 8.30 -4.96
CA VAL A 241 -4.18 9.25 -6.09
C VAL A 241 -5.42 8.97 -6.93
N HIS A 242 -5.70 7.71 -7.25
CA HIS A 242 -6.84 7.34 -8.11
C HIS A 242 -8.22 7.57 -7.47
N HIS A 243 -8.25 7.87 -6.17
CA HIS A 243 -9.49 8.16 -5.42
C HIS A 243 -9.62 9.63 -5.05
N ARG A 244 -8.72 10.47 -5.56
CA ARG A 244 -8.70 11.92 -5.31
C ARG A 244 -8.71 12.68 -6.62
N HIS A 245 -9.31 13.85 -6.58
CA HIS A 245 -9.18 14.85 -7.62
C HIS A 245 -8.49 16.06 -7.00
N TYR A 246 -7.32 16.40 -7.51
CA TYR A 246 -6.53 17.52 -7.01
C TYR A 246 -6.74 18.73 -7.91
N GLY A 247 -7.35 19.81 -7.40
CA GLY A 247 -7.48 21.08 -8.10
C GLY A 247 -6.12 21.79 -8.23
N THR A 248 -5.26 21.68 -7.20
CA THR A 248 -3.97 22.36 -7.14
C THR A 248 -2.83 21.42 -6.77
N HIS A 249 -1.59 21.82 -7.11
CA HIS A 249 -0.36 21.13 -6.68
C HIS A 249 -0.25 21.03 -5.16
N ASP A 250 -0.68 22.06 -4.43
CA ASP A 250 -0.56 22.09 -2.97
C ASP A 250 -1.50 21.11 -2.28
N GLN A 251 -2.69 20.85 -2.85
CA GLN A 251 -3.55 19.79 -2.37
C GLN A 251 -2.87 18.41 -2.51
N ALA A 252 -2.30 18.15 -3.68
CA ALA A 252 -1.58 16.90 -3.92
C ALA A 252 -0.35 16.77 -3.02
N ARG A 253 0.44 17.84 -2.82
CA ARG A 253 1.61 17.85 -1.92
C ARG A 253 1.24 17.48 -0.49
N ARG A 254 0.16 18.07 0.07
CA ARG A 254 -0.29 17.78 1.44
C ARG A 254 -0.72 16.32 1.60
N ASP A 255 -1.50 15.81 0.66
CA ASP A 255 -2.01 14.44 0.73
C ASP A 255 -0.89 13.40 0.57
N VAL A 256 0.03 13.62 -0.37
CA VAL A 256 1.20 12.75 -0.58
C VAL A 256 2.15 12.78 0.61
N PHE A 257 2.40 13.97 1.19
CA PHE A 257 3.16 14.10 2.44
C PHE A 257 2.52 13.28 3.56
N ALA A 258 1.23 13.47 3.80
CA ALA A 258 0.52 12.74 4.85
C ALA A 258 0.51 11.22 4.59
N TYR A 259 0.44 10.81 3.32
CA TYR A 259 0.50 9.41 2.95
C TYR A 259 1.88 8.82 3.21
N ILE A 260 2.97 9.44 2.75
CA ILE A 260 4.34 8.92 2.91
C ILE A 260 4.74 8.90 4.38
N GLU A 261 4.66 10.06 5.05
CA GLU A 261 5.20 10.22 6.40
C GLU A 261 4.23 9.70 7.48
N GLY A 262 2.93 9.92 7.31
CA GLY A 262 1.93 9.55 8.31
C GLY A 262 1.45 8.10 8.21
N PHE A 263 1.36 7.56 7.00
CA PHE A 263 0.77 6.24 6.77
C PHE A 263 1.77 5.22 6.24
N TYR A 264 2.40 5.45 5.07
CA TYR A 264 3.23 4.44 4.40
C TYR A 264 4.42 4.01 5.25
N ASN A 265 5.19 4.96 5.76
CA ASN A 265 6.38 4.67 6.56
C ASN A 265 6.05 4.13 7.95
N ARG A 266 4.96 4.59 8.59
CA ARG A 266 4.68 4.37 10.01
C ARG A 266 3.60 3.33 10.31
N LYS A 267 2.59 3.19 9.43
CA LYS A 267 1.39 2.40 9.73
C LYS A 267 1.14 1.28 8.74
N ARG A 268 1.61 1.45 7.48
CA ARG A 268 1.28 0.51 6.43
C ARG A 268 2.01 -0.82 6.62
N LEU A 269 1.24 -1.90 6.72
CA LEU A 269 1.78 -3.26 6.80
C LEU A 269 2.26 -3.74 5.42
N HIS A 270 3.49 -4.24 5.35
CA HIS A 270 4.12 -4.73 4.13
C HIS A 270 4.27 -6.25 4.15
N SER A 271 3.72 -6.94 3.14
CA SER A 271 3.85 -8.39 3.02
C SER A 271 5.31 -8.84 2.87
N ALA A 272 6.12 -8.07 2.13
CA ALA A 272 7.56 -8.32 1.99
C ALA A 272 8.37 -8.18 3.29
N LEU A 273 7.80 -7.53 4.31
CA LEU A 273 8.39 -7.34 5.64
C LEU A 273 7.69 -8.21 6.70
N GLY A 274 7.01 -9.28 6.30
CA GLY A 274 6.24 -10.12 7.22
C GLY A 274 5.10 -9.37 7.91
N TYR A 275 4.42 -8.47 7.18
CA TYR A 275 3.34 -7.60 7.69
C TYR A 275 3.77 -6.67 8.83
N ARG A 276 5.00 -6.18 8.77
CA ARG A 276 5.50 -5.08 9.62
C ARG A 276 5.53 -3.78 8.85
N THR A 277 5.63 -2.67 9.58
CA THR A 277 5.81 -1.35 8.98
C THR A 277 7.29 -1.08 8.66
N PRO A 278 7.61 -0.21 7.70
CA PRO A 278 8.97 0.22 7.44
C PRO A 278 9.69 0.75 8.69
N GLN A 279 8.98 1.54 9.51
CA GLN A 279 9.54 2.10 10.76
C GLN A 279 9.86 1.01 11.78
N GLU A 280 9.01 -0.02 11.93
CA GLU A 280 9.29 -1.14 12.84
C GLU A 280 10.54 -1.92 12.44
N ILE A 281 10.80 -2.10 11.13
CA ILE A 281 12.00 -2.76 10.64
C ILE A 281 13.24 -1.88 10.90
N GLU A 282 13.15 -0.57 10.65
CA GLU A 282 14.24 0.37 10.93
C GLU A 282 14.63 0.34 12.40
N LEU A 283 13.66 0.44 13.32
CA LEU A 283 13.90 0.42 14.76
C LEU A 283 14.50 -0.91 15.28
N ARG A 284 14.31 -2.02 14.56
CA ARG A 284 14.91 -3.31 14.92
C ARG A 284 16.34 -3.49 14.42
N ALA A 285 16.73 -2.69 13.45
CA ALA A 285 18.06 -2.74 12.86
C ALA A 285 19.00 -1.66 13.44
N ALA A 286 18.45 -0.73 14.21
CA ALA A 286 19.19 0.27 14.97
C ALA A 286 19.64 -0.27 16.34
#